data_619aecb06acb64e89f4caa5a5043f851
#
_entry.id   619aecb06acb64e89f4caa5a5043f851
#
_cell.length_a   1.000
_cell.length_b   1.000
_cell.length_c   1.000
_cell.angle_alpha   90.00
_cell.angle_beta   90.00
_cell.angle_gamma   90.00
#
_symmetry.space_group_name_H-M   'P 1'
#
loop_
_entity.id
_entity.type
_entity.pdbx_description
1 polymer ?
#
loop_
_entity_poly.entity_id
_entity_poly.type
_entity_poly.pdbx_seq_one_letter_code
_entity_poly.pdbx_strand_id
1 'polypeptide(L)'
;MAPKSSPRVSPSPQTGKLKRRSVKKKTIGEATSLATLQKVRTAHVNEYTKVKNTENGYRGYIRRGKAFLAAQIEERKLHGEEICSQGIPTSELAKAFDNPPNQYSTKALELFIVQKCFADGLGKSTAEGIHGAFARYWDAMCVLLIKSQN
;
A
#
# COMPACT_ATOMS: atom_id res chain seq x y z
N MET A 1 -22.20 -53.43 -32.67
CA MET A 1 -22.86 -52.08 -32.57
C MET A 1 -21.80 -51.10 -32.07
N ALA A 2 -21.31 -50.24 -32.95
CA ALA A 2 -20.30 -49.24 -32.63
C ALA A 2 -20.97 -47.89 -32.30
N PRO A 3 -20.56 -47.11 -31.29
CA PRO A 3 -21.13 -45.81 -31.01
C PRO A 3 -20.58 -44.76 -31.97
N LYS A 4 -21.49 -43.96 -32.52
CA LYS A 4 -21.23 -42.82 -33.41
C LYS A 4 -20.61 -41.67 -32.66
N SER A 5 -19.39 -41.27 -33.08
CA SER A 5 -18.72 -40.06 -32.61
C SER A 5 -19.34 -38.78 -33.22
N SER A 6 -19.84 -37.88 -32.40
CA SER A 6 -20.28 -36.57 -32.80
C SER A 6 -19.11 -35.59 -33.00
N PRO A 7 -19.13 -34.74 -34.04
CA PRO A 7 -18.07 -33.77 -34.30
C PRO A 7 -18.13 -32.59 -33.29
N ARG A 8 -17.00 -32.32 -32.68
CA ARG A 8 -16.77 -31.18 -31.77
C ARG A 8 -16.67 -29.89 -32.60
N VAL A 9 -17.64 -29.02 -32.50
CA VAL A 9 -17.59 -27.68 -33.11
C VAL A 9 -16.72 -26.77 -32.23
N SER A 10 -15.60 -26.29 -32.79
CA SER A 10 -14.71 -25.31 -32.15
C SER A 10 -15.35 -23.91 -32.30
N PRO A 11 -15.41 -23.10 -31.21
CA PRO A 11 -15.85 -21.71 -31.35
C PRO A 11 -14.73 -20.85 -31.95
N SER A 12 -15.07 -20.10 -33.00
CA SER A 12 -14.20 -19.12 -33.65
C SER A 12 -13.86 -17.95 -32.69
N PRO A 13 -12.63 -17.43 -32.73
CA PRO A 13 -12.27 -16.26 -31.93
C PRO A 13 -12.93 -15.01 -32.50
N GLN A 14 -13.80 -14.39 -31.72
CA GLN A 14 -14.34 -13.07 -32.04
C GLN A 14 -13.23 -12.03 -31.81
N THR A 15 -12.66 -11.52 -32.89
CA THR A 15 -11.78 -10.35 -32.90
C THR A 15 -12.56 -9.09 -32.62
N GLY A 16 -12.66 -8.74 -31.32
CA GLY A 16 -13.22 -7.45 -30.91
C GLY A 16 -12.28 -6.33 -31.37
N LYS A 17 -12.72 -5.55 -32.38
CA LYS A 17 -12.06 -4.33 -32.84
C LYS A 17 -11.96 -3.33 -31.65
N LEU A 18 -10.80 -3.23 -31.02
CA LEU A 18 -10.47 -2.15 -30.09
C LEU A 18 -10.56 -0.81 -30.85
N LYS A 19 -11.60 -0.03 -30.58
CA LYS A 19 -11.72 1.35 -31.03
C LYS A 19 -10.55 2.15 -30.42
N ARG A 20 -9.50 2.41 -31.22
CA ARG A 20 -8.45 3.37 -30.88
C ARG A 20 -9.12 4.72 -30.65
N ARG A 21 -9.15 5.17 -29.39
CA ARG A 21 -9.46 6.55 -29.05
C ARG A 21 -8.41 7.43 -29.72
N SER A 22 -8.83 8.23 -30.71
CA SER A 22 -8.00 9.24 -31.31
C SER A 22 -7.62 10.26 -30.24
N VAL A 23 -6.36 10.25 -29.81
CA VAL A 23 -5.81 11.31 -28.99
C VAL A 23 -5.77 12.56 -29.86
N LYS A 24 -6.67 13.51 -29.62
CA LYS A 24 -6.63 14.83 -30.26
C LYS A 24 -5.27 15.44 -29.91
N LYS A 25 -4.41 15.64 -30.93
CA LYS A 25 -3.18 16.43 -30.84
C LYS A 25 -3.55 17.81 -30.30
N LYS A 26 -3.25 18.08 -29.04
CA LYS A 26 -3.38 19.40 -28.44
C LYS A 26 -2.32 20.26 -29.11
N THR A 27 -2.73 21.27 -29.87
CA THR A 27 -1.88 22.32 -30.39
C THR A 27 -1.02 22.86 -29.25
N ILE A 28 0.29 23.01 -29.52
CA ILE A 28 1.24 23.64 -28.60
C ILE A 28 0.80 25.11 -28.48
N GLY A 29 -0.06 25.36 -27.48
CA GLY A 29 -0.49 26.71 -27.12
C GLY A 29 0.36 27.21 -25.95
N GLU A 30 0.49 28.51 -25.86
CA GLU A 30 1.17 29.33 -24.86
C GLU A 30 1.72 28.64 -23.63
N ALA A 31 2.98 28.90 -23.28
CA ALA A 31 3.64 28.33 -22.11
C ALA A 31 2.78 28.55 -20.86
N THR A 32 2.18 27.49 -20.36
CA THR A 32 1.32 27.56 -19.17
C THR A 32 2.16 28.03 -17.98
N SER A 33 1.74 29.11 -17.34
CA SER A 33 2.44 29.69 -16.17
C SER A 33 2.74 28.61 -15.11
N LEU A 34 3.92 28.69 -14.51
CA LEU A 34 4.37 27.78 -13.46
C LEU A 34 3.34 27.69 -12.29
N ALA A 35 2.73 28.83 -11.95
CA ALA A 35 1.68 28.91 -10.93
C ALA A 35 0.43 28.12 -11.34
N THR A 36 0.05 28.12 -12.62
CA THR A 36 -1.07 27.33 -13.13
C THR A 36 -0.75 25.85 -13.09
N LEU A 37 0.46 25.45 -13.48
CA LEU A 37 0.91 24.05 -13.39
C LEU A 37 0.95 23.55 -11.96
N GLN A 38 1.38 24.37 -11.01
CA GLN A 38 1.34 24.02 -9.59
C GLN A 38 -0.09 23.82 -9.07
N LYS A 39 -1.04 24.70 -9.46
CA LYS A 39 -2.47 24.54 -9.10
C LYS A 39 -3.04 23.25 -9.68
N VAL A 40 -2.79 22.96 -10.95
CA VAL A 40 -3.24 21.74 -11.62
C VAL A 40 -2.65 20.50 -10.93
N ARG A 41 -1.33 20.52 -10.64
CA ARG A 41 -0.67 19.43 -9.89
C ARG A 41 -1.32 19.22 -8.53
N THR A 42 -1.56 20.29 -7.76
CA THR A 42 -2.16 20.19 -6.43
C THR A 42 -3.59 19.66 -6.51
N ALA A 43 -4.39 20.11 -7.49
CA ALA A 43 -5.74 19.62 -7.71
C ALA A 43 -5.74 18.13 -8.07
N HIS A 44 -4.92 17.70 -9.04
CA HIS A 44 -4.83 16.29 -9.43
C HIS A 44 -4.25 15.41 -8.33
N VAL A 45 -3.19 15.82 -7.63
CA VAL A 45 -2.66 15.07 -6.50
C VAL A 45 -3.75 14.89 -5.44
N ASN A 46 -4.53 15.92 -5.13
CA ASN A 46 -5.64 15.81 -4.18
C ASN A 46 -6.78 14.90 -4.69
N GLU A 47 -7.08 14.91 -5.98
CA GLU A 47 -8.11 14.07 -6.58
C GLU A 47 -7.70 12.60 -6.59
N TYR A 48 -6.48 12.27 -7.04
CA TYR A 48 -5.93 10.91 -7.02
C TYR A 48 -5.70 10.35 -5.61
N THR A 49 -5.41 11.21 -4.65
CA THR A 49 -5.24 10.79 -3.24
C THR A 49 -6.55 10.58 -2.50
N LYS A 50 -7.67 11.05 -3.05
CA LYS A 50 -9.01 10.96 -2.43
C LYS A 50 -9.83 9.74 -2.90
N VAL A 51 -9.23 8.70 -3.43
CA VAL A 51 -9.98 7.46 -3.64
C VAL A 51 -10.27 6.86 -2.27
N LYS A 52 -11.49 7.11 -1.76
CA LYS A 52 -11.97 6.65 -0.43
C LYS A 52 -11.66 5.17 -0.16
N ASN A 53 -11.73 4.33 -1.19
CA ASN A 53 -11.44 2.90 -1.07
C ASN A 53 -9.96 2.62 -0.78
N THR A 54 -9.03 3.37 -1.40
CA THR A 54 -7.60 3.24 -1.14
C THR A 54 -7.26 3.70 0.28
N GLU A 55 -7.85 4.80 0.73
CA GLU A 55 -7.66 5.31 2.08
C GLU A 55 -8.19 4.34 3.15
N ASN A 56 -9.37 3.79 2.94
CA ASN A 56 -9.93 2.75 3.81
C ASN A 56 -9.07 1.48 3.81
N GLY A 57 -8.53 1.08 2.66
CA GLY A 57 -7.58 -0.02 2.54
C GLY A 57 -6.31 0.23 3.37
N TYR A 58 -5.74 1.42 3.26
CA TYR A 58 -4.54 1.83 3.99
C TYR A 58 -4.77 1.87 5.51
N ARG A 59 -5.87 2.46 5.97
CA ARG A 59 -6.27 2.41 7.39
C ARG A 59 -6.42 0.97 7.88
N GLY A 60 -6.95 0.08 7.03
CA GLY A 60 -7.05 -1.34 7.32
C GLY A 60 -5.69 -2.00 7.53
N TYR A 61 -4.68 -1.68 6.71
CA TYR A 61 -3.32 -2.22 6.87
C TYR A 61 -2.66 -1.70 8.15
N ILE A 62 -2.75 -0.41 8.44
CA ILE A 62 -2.19 0.18 9.66
C ILE A 62 -2.81 -0.45 10.92
N ARG A 63 -4.14 -0.59 10.95
CA ARG A 63 -4.84 -1.23 12.07
C ARG A 63 -4.38 -2.68 12.29
N ARG A 64 -4.26 -3.46 11.20
CA ARG A 64 -3.77 -4.85 11.27
C ARG A 64 -2.30 -4.92 11.71
N GLY A 65 -1.47 -3.99 11.26
CA GLY A 65 -0.08 -3.89 11.71
C GLY A 65 0.03 -3.62 13.21
N LYS A 66 -0.73 -2.65 13.72
CA LYS A 66 -0.76 -2.36 15.18
C LYS A 66 -1.27 -3.55 15.99
N ALA A 67 -2.28 -4.26 15.51
CA ALA A 67 -2.78 -5.48 16.16
C ALA A 67 -1.73 -6.61 16.14
N PHE A 68 -0.98 -6.76 15.04
CA PHE A 68 0.13 -7.70 14.95
C PHE A 68 1.21 -7.40 15.99
N LEU A 69 1.64 -6.14 16.13
CA LEU A 69 2.61 -5.77 17.14
C LEU A 69 2.11 -6.02 18.56
N ALA A 70 0.86 -5.70 18.85
CA ALA A 70 0.27 -5.96 20.16
C ALA A 70 0.29 -7.45 20.49
N ALA A 71 -0.06 -8.34 19.56
CA ALA A 71 0.02 -9.78 19.75
C ALA A 71 1.45 -10.26 19.99
N GLN A 72 2.43 -9.76 19.24
CA GLN A 72 3.85 -10.10 19.42
C GLN A 72 4.39 -9.64 20.79
N ILE A 73 3.94 -8.50 21.27
CA ILE A 73 4.34 -7.99 22.59
C ILE A 73 3.76 -8.84 23.70
N GLU A 74 2.51 -9.23 23.62
CA GLU A 74 1.88 -10.12 24.60
C GLU A 74 2.55 -11.51 24.63
N GLU A 75 2.87 -12.06 23.46
CA GLU A 75 3.62 -13.32 23.35
C GLU A 75 4.98 -13.24 24.05
N ARG A 76 5.75 -12.15 23.81
CA ARG A 76 7.04 -11.92 24.46
C ARG A 76 6.93 -11.77 25.98
N LYS A 77 5.92 -11.06 26.45
CA LYS A 77 5.67 -10.93 27.91
C LYS A 77 5.41 -12.29 28.56
N LEU A 78 4.65 -13.16 27.89
CA LEU A 78 4.38 -14.51 28.39
C LEU A 78 5.66 -15.36 28.48
N HIS A 79 6.61 -15.16 27.55
CA HIS A 79 7.88 -15.87 27.53
C HIS A 79 8.98 -15.19 28.34
N GLY A 80 8.73 -14.01 28.96
CA GLY A 80 9.71 -13.27 29.74
C GLY A 80 10.82 -12.65 28.88
N GLU A 81 10.60 -12.49 27.58
CA GLU A 81 11.59 -11.94 26.64
C GLU A 81 11.51 -10.41 26.61
N GLU A 82 12.41 -9.72 27.29
CA GLU A 82 12.52 -8.26 27.21
C GLU A 82 13.17 -7.80 25.90
N ILE A 83 14.06 -8.61 25.32
CA ILE A 83 14.77 -8.31 24.08
C ILE A 83 14.63 -9.50 23.14
N CYS A 84 14.18 -9.26 21.90
CA CYS A 84 14.08 -10.36 20.92
C CYS A 84 15.48 -10.77 20.41
N SER A 85 15.55 -11.96 19.78
CA SER A 85 16.75 -12.49 19.10
C SER A 85 17.38 -11.51 18.10
N GLN A 86 16.66 -10.48 17.68
CA GLN A 86 17.13 -9.43 16.77
C GLN A 86 17.57 -8.14 17.50
N GLY A 87 17.65 -8.16 18.83
CA GLY A 87 18.12 -7.02 19.62
C GLY A 87 17.11 -5.88 19.74
N ILE A 88 15.82 -6.10 19.47
CA ILE A 88 14.79 -5.05 19.57
C ILE A 88 14.15 -5.11 20.96
N PRO A 89 14.24 -4.05 21.76
CA PRO A 89 13.54 -3.97 23.05
C PRO A 89 12.03 -4.01 22.85
N THR A 90 11.32 -4.74 23.70
CA THR A 90 9.85 -4.89 23.62
C THR A 90 9.13 -3.54 23.76
N SER A 91 9.66 -2.64 24.59
CA SER A 91 9.13 -1.29 24.77
C SER A 91 9.23 -0.42 23.50
N GLU A 92 10.33 -0.56 22.75
CA GLU A 92 10.53 0.16 21.49
C GLU A 92 9.73 -0.45 20.35
N LEU A 93 9.58 -1.79 20.33
CA LEU A 93 8.73 -2.47 19.37
C LEU A 93 7.28 -2.03 19.52
N ALA A 94 6.81 -1.83 20.75
CA ALA A 94 5.44 -1.37 21.01
C ALA A 94 5.12 -0.04 20.31
N LYS A 95 6.12 0.84 20.17
CA LYS A 95 6.00 2.15 19.53
C LYS A 95 6.37 2.17 18.06
N ALA A 96 6.79 1.04 17.49
CA ALA A 96 7.34 1.00 16.13
C ALA A 96 6.37 1.45 15.05
N PHE A 97 5.04 1.29 15.26
CA PHE A 97 4.00 1.75 14.34
C PHE A 97 3.29 3.01 14.82
N ASP A 98 3.89 3.73 15.75
CA ASP A 98 3.42 5.07 16.12
C ASP A 98 3.95 6.11 15.12
N ASN A 99 3.52 7.33 15.31
CA ASN A 99 3.92 8.45 14.50
C ASN A 99 4.41 9.58 15.44
N PRO A 100 5.66 10.03 15.29
CA PRO A 100 6.64 9.69 14.26
C PRO A 100 7.23 8.27 14.40
N PRO A 101 7.77 7.70 13.30
CA PRO A 101 8.41 6.39 13.34
C PRO A 101 9.70 6.43 14.18
N ASN A 102 10.00 5.32 14.87
CA ASN A 102 11.26 5.13 15.57
C ASN A 102 12.27 4.32 14.72
N GLN A 103 13.48 4.14 15.22
CA GLN A 103 14.54 3.40 14.52
C GLN A 103 14.19 1.94 14.21
N TYR A 104 13.21 1.36 14.90
CA TYR A 104 12.77 -0.03 14.71
C TYR A 104 11.54 -0.17 13.80
N SER A 105 10.95 0.94 13.36
CA SER A 105 9.72 0.93 12.53
C SER A 105 9.89 0.14 11.24
N THR A 106 11.02 0.31 10.55
CA THR A 106 11.32 -0.42 9.30
C THR A 106 11.41 -1.92 9.57
N LYS A 107 12.06 -2.33 10.65
CA LYS A 107 12.20 -3.75 11.00
C LYS A 107 10.87 -4.38 11.42
N ALA A 108 10.08 -3.65 12.18
CA ALA A 108 8.73 -4.08 12.55
C ALA A 108 7.82 -4.23 11.31
N LEU A 109 7.95 -3.32 10.33
CA LEU A 109 7.21 -3.39 9.08
C LEU A 109 7.64 -4.61 8.24
N GLU A 110 8.94 -4.89 8.16
CA GLU A 110 9.47 -6.09 7.51
C GLU A 110 8.85 -7.36 8.12
N LEU A 111 8.86 -7.49 9.45
CA LEU A 111 8.29 -8.63 10.15
C LEU A 111 6.78 -8.77 9.89
N PHE A 112 6.06 -7.67 9.85
CA PHE A 112 4.63 -7.69 9.53
C PHE A 112 4.36 -8.12 8.09
N ILE A 113 5.18 -7.66 7.12
CA ILE A 113 5.09 -8.08 5.72
C ILE A 113 5.41 -9.57 5.60
N VAL A 114 6.46 -10.05 6.28
CA VAL A 114 6.82 -11.47 6.31
C VAL A 114 5.67 -12.30 6.85
N GLN A 115 5.07 -11.92 7.98
CA GLN A 115 3.89 -12.60 8.52
C GLN A 115 2.77 -12.67 7.48
N LYS A 116 2.44 -11.56 6.82
CA LYS A 116 1.33 -11.52 5.86
C LYS A 116 1.60 -12.28 4.58
N CYS A 117 2.81 -12.18 4.04
CA CYS A 117 3.12 -12.75 2.72
C CYS A 117 3.54 -14.23 2.81
N PHE A 118 4.24 -14.63 3.85
CA PHE A 118 4.75 -16.00 3.98
C PHE A 118 3.91 -16.87 4.92
N ALA A 119 3.57 -16.40 6.12
CA ALA A 119 2.78 -17.20 7.04
C ALA A 119 1.29 -17.22 6.66
N ASP A 120 0.72 -16.08 6.27
CA ASP A 120 -0.69 -15.98 5.84
C ASP A 120 -0.88 -16.29 4.34
N GLY A 121 0.20 -16.50 3.58
CA GLY A 121 0.16 -16.87 2.15
C GLY A 121 -0.35 -15.78 1.21
N LEU A 122 -0.27 -14.50 1.60
CA LEU A 122 -0.73 -13.38 0.78
C LEU A 122 0.33 -12.98 -0.27
N GLY A 123 -0.14 -12.50 -1.43
CA GLY A 123 0.75 -12.22 -2.56
C GLY A 123 1.49 -10.88 -2.47
N LYS A 124 2.38 -10.65 -3.46
CA LYS A 124 3.22 -9.45 -3.61
C LYS A 124 2.42 -8.14 -3.55
N SER A 125 1.24 -8.08 -4.17
CA SER A 125 0.39 -6.87 -4.15
C SER A 125 -0.04 -6.46 -2.75
N THR A 126 -0.16 -7.43 -1.82
CA THR A 126 -0.43 -7.15 -0.41
C THR A 126 0.78 -6.51 0.27
N ALA A 127 1.99 -7.01 0.01
CA ALA A 127 3.23 -6.41 0.51
C ALA A 127 3.38 -4.96 0.05
N GLU A 128 3.16 -4.69 -1.24
CA GLU A 128 3.18 -3.34 -1.82
C GLU A 128 2.11 -2.44 -1.20
N GLY A 129 0.91 -2.97 -0.97
CA GLY A 129 -0.18 -2.26 -0.30
C GLY A 129 0.13 -1.91 1.16
N ILE A 130 0.73 -2.82 1.91
CA ILE A 130 1.18 -2.59 3.29
C ILE A 130 2.28 -1.51 3.31
N HIS A 131 3.31 -1.68 2.48
CA HIS A 131 4.42 -0.72 2.40
C HIS A 131 3.91 0.69 2.05
N GLY A 132 3.07 0.82 1.00
CA GLY A 132 2.49 2.09 0.60
C GLY A 132 1.61 2.74 1.69
N ALA A 133 0.88 1.92 2.46
CA ALA A 133 0.05 2.42 3.56
C ALA A 133 0.91 3.02 4.68
N PHE A 134 1.99 2.35 5.09
CA PHE A 134 2.86 2.83 6.16
C PHE A 134 3.72 4.01 5.70
N ALA A 135 4.27 4.01 4.48
CA ALA A 135 4.97 5.15 3.91
C ALA A 135 4.09 6.41 3.96
N ARG A 136 2.85 6.33 3.47
CA ARG A 136 1.92 7.44 3.51
C ARG A 136 1.52 7.85 4.93
N TYR A 137 1.38 6.90 5.85
CA TYR A 137 1.03 7.17 7.24
C TYR A 137 2.12 7.97 7.95
N TRP A 138 3.38 7.67 7.71
CA TRP A 138 4.51 8.40 8.28
C TRP A 138 4.78 9.72 7.58
N ASP A 139 4.67 9.79 6.23
CA ASP A 139 4.85 11.02 5.45
C ASP A 139 3.83 12.11 5.81
N ALA A 140 2.60 11.74 6.12
CA ALA A 140 1.55 12.69 6.47
C ALA A 140 1.90 13.55 7.70
N MET A 141 2.76 13.06 8.60
CA MET A 141 3.16 13.78 9.80
C MET A 141 4.43 14.63 9.60
N CYS A 142 5.33 14.25 8.70
CA CYS A 142 6.46 15.11 8.35
C CYS A 142 5.97 16.48 7.84
N VAL A 143 4.85 16.49 7.10
CA VAL A 143 4.25 17.73 6.59
C VAL A 143 3.61 18.57 7.72
N LEU A 144 3.05 17.94 8.76
CA LEU A 144 2.44 18.66 9.89
C LEU A 144 3.49 19.27 10.82
N LEU A 145 4.61 18.57 11.06
CA LEU A 145 5.70 19.09 11.88
C LEU A 145 6.37 20.32 11.26
N ILE A 146 6.52 20.35 9.93
CA ILE A 146 7.07 21.53 9.22
C ILE A 146 6.11 22.73 9.31
N LYS A 147 4.79 22.51 9.34
CA LYS A 147 3.80 23.59 9.45
C LYS A 147 3.65 24.16 10.85
N SER A 148 4.06 23.44 11.88
CA SER A 148 3.96 23.92 13.27
C SER A 148 5.19 24.73 13.72
N GLN A 149 6.23 24.85 12.89
CA GLN A 149 7.44 25.62 13.19
C GLN A 149 7.48 27.00 12.49
N ASN A 150 6.41 27.38 11.78
CA ASN A 150 6.20 28.69 11.18
C ASN A 150 4.98 29.36 11.80
#